data_369ed060de9ddb09c6670c667450ad32
#
_entry.id   369ed060de9ddb09c6670c667450ad32
#
_cell.length_a   1.000
_cell.length_b   1.000
_cell.length_c   1.000
_cell.angle_alpha   90.00
_cell.angle_beta   90.00
_cell.angle_gamma   90.00
#
_symmetry.space_group_name_H-M   'P 1'
#
loop_
_entity.id
_entity.type
_entity.pdbx_description
1 polymer ?
#
loop_
_entity_poly.entity_id
_entity_poly.type
_entity_poly.pdbx_seq_one_letter_code
_entity_poly.pdbx_strand_id
1 'polypeptide(L)'
;VATIIVTKPAEAGAALADALRAAGATVLFLPAFEIEGAADPVAARGVLAQLAGFDLALFVSPAAVRATRVLLPGNMIWPAGTRIAVVGAGTALAARAALPIASAAAVIAPDGEAAVEALGSEALWAVLRTLQPPPRRVLILRAAQGREWLGERLRENGAEVHTLAVYRRTTRAWTHYADAADIAAALRAGATIVVTSSEAAAVVLDNMVALRAAGAEDWPEPTLIATHPRVAANLRDAGFATVHTLPTLDAQAVLQAGR
;
A
#
# COMPACT_ATOMS: atom_id res chain seq x y z
N VAL A 1 -12.71 -25.87 -10.54
CA VAL A 1 -11.79 -25.20 -9.60
C VAL A 1 -11.94 -23.70 -9.77
N ALA A 2 -12.17 -22.96 -8.68
CA ALA A 2 -12.30 -21.50 -8.75
C ALA A 2 -10.97 -20.87 -9.16
N THR A 3 -11.00 -19.94 -10.09
CA THR A 3 -9.84 -19.15 -10.50
C THR A 3 -9.92 -17.76 -9.86
N ILE A 4 -8.90 -17.39 -9.09
CA ILE A 4 -8.86 -16.13 -8.36
C ILE A 4 -7.68 -15.29 -8.85
N ILE A 5 -7.95 -14.05 -9.22
CA ILE A 5 -6.92 -13.04 -9.54
C ILE A 5 -6.72 -12.17 -8.29
N VAL A 6 -5.53 -12.18 -7.71
CA VAL A 6 -5.18 -11.38 -6.53
C VAL A 6 -4.37 -10.17 -6.96
N THR A 7 -4.93 -8.96 -6.79
CA THR A 7 -4.29 -7.69 -7.19
C THR A 7 -3.68 -6.91 -6.03
N LYS A 8 -3.68 -7.48 -4.84
CA LYS A 8 -3.09 -6.89 -3.63
C LYS A 8 -1.58 -6.71 -3.79
N PRO A 9 -0.95 -5.68 -3.20
CA PRO A 9 0.51 -5.48 -3.24
C PRO A 9 1.30 -6.72 -2.79
N ALA A 10 2.47 -6.93 -3.41
CA ALA A 10 3.22 -8.18 -3.39
C ALA A 10 3.31 -8.88 -2.02
N GLU A 11 3.78 -8.19 -0.99
CA GLU A 11 3.98 -8.81 0.33
C GLU A 11 2.65 -9.21 1.01
N ALA A 12 1.66 -8.32 0.99
CA ALA A 12 0.37 -8.58 1.62
C ALA A 12 -0.52 -9.49 0.76
N GLY A 13 -0.26 -9.58 -0.55
CA GLY A 13 -0.98 -10.41 -1.50
C GLY A 13 -0.45 -11.84 -1.55
N ALA A 14 0.85 -12.04 -1.37
CA ALA A 14 1.47 -13.37 -1.44
C ALA A 14 0.86 -14.34 -0.41
N ALA A 15 0.72 -13.91 0.85
CA ALA A 15 0.12 -14.75 1.89
C ALA A 15 -1.33 -15.17 1.57
N LEU A 16 -2.14 -14.25 1.00
CA LEU A 16 -3.50 -14.57 0.55
C LEU A 16 -3.47 -15.55 -0.63
N ALA A 17 -2.59 -15.31 -1.60
CA ALA A 17 -2.44 -16.19 -2.77
C ALA A 17 -2.06 -17.61 -2.37
N ASP A 18 -1.13 -17.75 -1.42
CA ASP A 18 -0.70 -19.06 -0.92
C ASP A 18 -1.81 -19.76 -0.12
N ALA A 19 -2.56 -19.03 0.71
CA ALA A 19 -3.70 -19.58 1.43
C ALA A 19 -4.82 -20.04 0.47
N LEU A 20 -5.09 -19.29 -0.61
CA LEU A 20 -6.07 -19.67 -1.64
C LEU A 20 -5.62 -20.92 -2.42
N ARG A 21 -4.31 -21.02 -2.78
CA ARG A 21 -3.75 -22.22 -3.42
C ARG A 21 -3.85 -23.43 -2.51
N ALA A 22 -3.54 -23.27 -1.22
CA ALA A 22 -3.67 -24.34 -0.23
C ALA A 22 -5.13 -24.81 -0.06
N ALA A 23 -6.09 -23.90 -0.25
CA ALA A 23 -7.53 -24.20 -0.25
C ALA A 23 -8.05 -24.76 -1.62
N GLY A 24 -7.17 -25.05 -2.58
CA GLY A 24 -7.47 -25.70 -3.84
C GLY A 24 -7.90 -24.77 -4.99
N ALA A 25 -7.68 -23.45 -4.86
CA ALA A 25 -7.95 -22.52 -5.95
C ALA A 25 -6.79 -22.44 -6.96
N THR A 26 -7.11 -22.17 -8.23
CA THR A 26 -6.12 -21.65 -9.19
C THR A 26 -5.93 -20.15 -8.92
N VAL A 27 -4.71 -19.71 -8.68
CA VAL A 27 -4.44 -18.31 -8.33
C VAL A 27 -3.47 -17.67 -9.31
N LEU A 28 -3.93 -16.62 -9.98
CA LEU A 28 -3.09 -15.66 -10.69
C LEU A 28 -2.76 -14.50 -9.75
N PHE A 29 -1.48 -14.31 -9.45
CA PHE A 29 -1.03 -13.24 -8.58
C PHE A 29 -0.53 -12.07 -9.42
N LEU A 30 -1.37 -11.04 -9.56
CA LEU A 30 -1.18 -9.89 -10.44
C LEU A 30 -1.29 -8.59 -9.63
N PRO A 31 -0.27 -8.24 -8.82
CA PRO A 31 -0.31 -7.00 -8.04
C PRO A 31 -0.63 -5.79 -8.92
N ALA A 32 -1.62 -4.97 -8.51
CA ALA A 32 -1.99 -3.76 -9.24
C ALA A 32 -0.82 -2.76 -9.32
N PHE A 33 0.06 -2.80 -8.31
CA PHE A 33 1.24 -1.93 -8.23
C PHE A 33 2.47 -2.75 -7.86
N GLU A 34 3.56 -2.47 -8.56
CA GLU A 34 4.90 -2.84 -8.15
C GLU A 34 5.52 -1.70 -7.32
N ILE A 35 6.30 -2.08 -6.31
CA ILE A 35 7.05 -1.13 -5.47
C ILE A 35 8.47 -1.08 -6.00
N GLU A 36 8.83 0.05 -6.58
CA GLU A 36 10.18 0.31 -7.03
C GLU A 36 10.87 1.29 -6.06
N GLY A 37 12.19 1.27 -6.01
CA GLY A 37 12.97 2.20 -5.19
C GLY A 37 12.76 3.67 -5.55
N ALA A 38 13.46 4.56 -4.84
CA ALA A 38 13.45 5.98 -5.14
C ALA A 38 13.87 6.25 -6.59
N ALA A 39 13.24 7.22 -7.25
CA ALA A 39 13.60 7.60 -8.63
C ALA A 39 15.04 8.12 -8.72
N ASP A 40 15.49 8.84 -7.71
CA ASP A 40 16.88 9.26 -7.52
C ASP A 40 17.40 8.78 -6.16
N PRO A 41 18.02 7.58 -6.12
CA PRO A 41 18.56 7.04 -4.87
C PRO A 41 19.73 7.85 -4.31
N VAL A 42 20.46 8.60 -5.13
CA VAL A 42 21.60 9.42 -4.68
C VAL A 42 21.09 10.64 -3.94
N ALA A 43 20.15 11.37 -4.52
CA ALA A 43 19.52 12.50 -3.85
C ALA A 43 18.80 12.06 -2.56
N ALA A 44 18.10 10.92 -2.60
CA ALA A 44 17.42 10.40 -1.41
C ALA A 44 18.39 10.07 -0.28
N ARG A 45 19.54 9.44 -0.57
CA ARG A 45 20.61 9.21 0.43
C ARG A 45 21.19 10.52 0.97
N GLY A 46 21.34 11.55 0.11
CA GLY A 46 21.79 12.87 0.54
C GLY A 46 20.89 13.51 1.58
N VAL A 47 19.59 13.41 1.42
CA VAL A 47 18.60 13.89 2.42
C VAL A 47 18.68 13.05 3.69
N LEU A 48 18.73 11.72 3.57
CA LEU A 48 18.82 10.81 4.71
C LEU A 48 20.13 10.96 5.51
N ALA A 49 21.22 11.38 4.88
CA ALA A 49 22.47 11.71 5.58
C ALA A 49 22.32 12.91 6.54
N GLN A 50 21.30 13.75 6.32
CA GLN A 50 20.98 14.91 7.17
C GLN A 50 19.88 14.59 8.20
N LEU A 51 19.57 13.31 8.43
CA LEU A 51 18.46 12.88 9.28
C LEU A 51 18.54 13.46 10.71
N ALA A 52 19.74 13.63 11.27
CA ALA A 52 19.95 14.25 12.57
C ALA A 52 19.48 15.72 12.67
N GLY A 53 19.27 16.38 11.53
CA GLY A 53 18.74 17.74 11.48
C GLY A 53 17.21 17.81 11.54
N PHE A 54 16.49 16.69 11.65
CA PHE A 54 15.04 16.64 11.77
C PHE A 54 14.62 16.23 13.19
N ASP A 55 13.56 16.86 13.71
CA ASP A 55 12.97 16.49 14.99
C ASP A 55 12.10 15.24 14.88
N LEU A 56 11.54 14.99 13.67
CA LEU A 56 10.62 13.90 13.41
C LEU A 56 10.82 13.35 12.00
N ALA A 57 10.95 12.02 11.89
CA ALA A 57 10.81 11.26 10.65
C ALA A 57 9.48 10.52 10.66
N LEU A 58 8.64 10.78 9.66
CA LEU A 58 7.28 10.29 9.58
C LEU A 58 7.13 9.32 8.41
N PHE A 59 6.73 8.08 8.70
CA PHE A 59 6.53 7.03 7.70
C PHE A 59 5.05 6.79 7.44
N VAL A 60 4.62 6.96 6.20
CA VAL A 60 3.21 6.82 5.82
C VAL A 60 2.82 5.41 5.35
N SER A 61 3.77 4.46 5.33
CA SER A 61 3.50 3.07 4.94
C SER A 61 4.64 2.14 5.32
N PRO A 62 4.39 0.81 5.44
CA PRO A 62 5.46 -0.18 5.59
C PRO A 62 6.46 -0.17 4.42
N ALA A 63 6.01 0.10 3.19
CA ALA A 63 6.88 0.23 2.02
C ALA A 63 7.87 1.40 2.15
N ALA A 64 7.43 2.54 2.71
CA ALA A 64 8.33 3.67 2.98
C ALA A 64 9.44 3.30 3.96
N VAL A 65 9.12 2.54 5.01
CA VAL A 65 10.10 2.04 5.99
C VAL A 65 11.15 1.16 5.29
N ARG A 66 10.70 0.16 4.53
CA ARG A 66 11.61 -0.77 3.84
C ARG A 66 12.47 -0.08 2.79
N ALA A 67 11.88 0.79 1.99
CA ALA A 67 12.63 1.56 0.99
C ALA A 67 13.68 2.47 1.66
N THR A 68 13.34 3.10 2.78
CA THR A 68 14.29 3.89 3.57
C THR A 68 15.43 3.00 4.08
N ARG A 69 15.14 1.80 4.62
CA ARG A 69 16.19 0.89 5.11
C ARG A 69 17.19 0.51 4.03
N VAL A 70 16.74 0.32 2.78
CA VAL A 70 17.63 0.04 1.63
C VAL A 70 18.51 1.24 1.29
N LEU A 71 18.02 2.46 1.50
CA LEU A 71 18.77 3.70 1.23
C LEU A 71 19.77 4.03 2.31
N LEU A 72 19.52 3.62 3.57
CA LEU A 72 20.40 3.90 4.70
C LEU A 72 21.68 3.04 4.65
N PRO A 73 22.85 3.58 5.09
CA PRO A 73 24.06 2.77 5.26
C PRO A 73 23.85 1.61 6.23
N GLY A 74 24.49 0.47 5.96
CA GLY A 74 24.32 -0.74 6.76
C GLY A 74 24.72 -0.58 8.24
N ASN A 75 25.69 0.26 8.52
CA ASN A 75 26.22 0.57 9.86
C ASN A 75 25.62 1.82 10.49
N MET A 76 24.58 2.41 9.90
CA MET A 76 23.95 3.60 10.47
C MET A 76 23.25 3.26 11.78
N ILE A 77 23.35 4.17 12.76
CA ILE A 77 22.53 4.19 13.96
C ILE A 77 21.54 5.34 13.82
N TRP A 78 20.27 5.10 14.16
CA TRP A 78 19.24 6.13 14.08
C TRP A 78 19.56 7.28 15.04
N PRO A 79 19.54 8.57 14.61
CA PRO A 79 19.86 9.68 15.47
C PRO A 79 18.90 9.79 16.66
N ALA A 80 19.44 9.86 17.88
CA ALA A 80 18.64 9.88 19.11
C ALA A 80 17.68 11.09 19.20
N GLY A 81 18.04 12.21 18.57
CA GLY A 81 17.20 13.42 18.52
C GLY A 81 16.05 13.36 17.51
N THR A 82 16.05 12.41 16.57
CA THR A 82 15.04 12.29 15.53
C THR A 82 13.98 11.26 15.94
N ARG A 83 12.82 11.72 16.41
CA ARG A 83 11.68 10.85 16.74
C ARG A 83 11.15 10.17 15.49
N ILE A 84 10.51 9.01 15.66
CA ILE A 84 9.86 8.28 14.57
C ILE A 84 8.36 8.32 14.78
N ALA A 85 7.60 8.70 13.76
CA ALA A 85 6.15 8.58 13.73
C ALA A 85 5.67 7.74 12.55
N VAL A 86 4.58 7.00 12.75
CA VAL A 86 4.01 6.10 11.75
C VAL A 86 2.50 6.16 11.74
N VAL A 87 1.89 5.99 10.57
CA VAL A 87 0.44 6.14 10.38
C VAL A 87 -0.40 4.99 10.96
N GLY A 88 0.20 3.89 11.41
CA GLY A 88 -0.56 2.77 11.95
C GLY A 88 0.30 1.56 12.31
N ALA A 89 -0.36 0.55 12.90
CA ALA A 89 0.28 -0.63 13.51
C ALA A 89 1.19 -1.42 12.53
N GLY A 90 0.76 -1.65 11.29
CA GLY A 90 1.58 -2.34 10.29
C GLY A 90 2.87 -1.59 9.94
N THR A 91 2.82 -0.24 9.92
CA THR A 91 4.01 0.59 9.69
C THR A 91 4.91 0.61 10.94
N ALA A 92 4.32 0.58 12.16
CA ALA A 92 5.07 0.49 13.40
C ALA A 92 5.84 -0.84 13.50
N LEU A 93 5.20 -1.94 13.15
CA LEU A 93 5.84 -3.26 13.09
C LEU A 93 7.02 -3.25 12.12
N ALA A 94 6.81 -2.74 10.92
CA ALA A 94 7.87 -2.62 9.91
C ALA A 94 9.04 -1.73 10.40
N ALA A 95 8.75 -0.60 11.06
CA ALA A 95 9.77 0.32 11.58
C ALA A 95 10.63 -0.36 12.65
N ARG A 96 10.00 -1.07 13.60
CA ARG A 96 10.73 -1.80 14.65
C ARG A 96 11.58 -2.95 14.10
N ALA A 97 11.11 -3.61 13.04
CA ALA A 97 11.82 -4.74 12.44
C ALA A 97 12.98 -4.32 11.53
N ALA A 98 12.86 -3.18 10.83
CA ALA A 98 13.79 -2.84 9.75
C ALA A 98 14.71 -1.66 10.04
N LEU A 99 14.27 -0.66 10.82
CA LEU A 99 15.10 0.53 11.04
C LEU A 99 16.16 0.29 12.12
N PRO A 100 17.36 0.92 11.98
CA PRO A 100 18.47 0.77 12.93
C PRO A 100 18.24 1.64 14.17
N ILE A 101 17.11 1.43 14.86
CA ILE A 101 16.69 2.16 16.07
C ILE A 101 17.18 1.43 17.31
N ALA A 102 17.62 2.19 18.30
CA ALA A 102 17.88 1.65 19.63
C ALA A 102 16.54 1.15 20.23
N SER A 103 16.58 0.06 21.01
CA SER A 103 15.40 -0.57 21.60
C SER A 103 14.52 0.37 22.45
N ALA A 104 15.12 1.47 22.95
CA ALA A 104 14.44 2.53 23.71
C ALA A 104 13.75 3.60 22.83
N ALA A 105 13.95 3.62 21.52
CA ALA A 105 13.31 4.60 20.65
C ALA A 105 11.81 4.32 20.54
N ALA A 106 11.00 5.19 21.15
CA ALA A 106 9.54 5.09 21.04
C ALA A 106 9.12 5.44 19.61
N VAL A 107 8.47 4.50 18.94
CA VAL A 107 7.79 4.75 17.67
C VAL A 107 6.42 5.32 18.00
N ILE A 108 6.18 6.56 17.62
CA ILE A 108 4.90 7.25 17.79
C ILE A 108 3.92 6.70 16.77
N ALA A 109 2.83 6.13 17.24
CA ALA A 109 1.76 5.57 16.42
C ALA A 109 0.41 5.94 17.02
N PRO A 110 -0.67 5.97 16.21
CA PRO A 110 -2.02 6.07 16.76
C PRO A 110 -2.34 4.82 17.57
N ASP A 111 -2.96 4.99 18.76
CA ASP A 111 -3.40 3.91 19.63
C ASP A 111 -4.93 3.79 19.63
N GLY A 112 -5.44 2.56 19.90
CA GLY A 112 -6.85 2.30 20.20
C GLY A 112 -7.80 2.29 18.99
N GLU A 113 -9.12 2.36 19.30
CA GLU A 113 -10.20 2.31 18.31
C GLU A 113 -10.17 3.47 17.30
N ALA A 114 -9.66 4.64 17.69
CA ALA A 114 -9.45 5.78 16.79
C ALA A 114 -8.56 5.44 15.58
N ALA A 115 -7.65 4.46 15.71
CA ALA A 115 -6.82 3.99 14.61
C ALA A 115 -7.61 3.14 13.59
N VAL A 116 -8.75 2.60 13.96
CA VAL A 116 -9.62 1.76 13.12
C VAL A 116 -10.63 2.60 12.36
N GLU A 117 -11.17 3.65 12.97
CA GLU A 117 -12.21 4.51 12.39
C GLU A 117 -11.64 5.65 11.55
N ALA A 118 -10.53 6.25 11.97
CA ALA A 118 -9.87 7.31 11.23
C ALA A 118 -8.91 6.76 10.17
N LEU A 119 -8.89 7.37 8.99
CA LEU A 119 -7.84 7.10 7.98
C LEU A 119 -6.49 7.44 8.62
N GLY A 120 -5.53 6.51 8.61
CA GLY A 120 -4.27 6.52 9.37
C GLY A 120 -3.54 7.86 9.54
N SER A 121 -3.64 8.78 8.56
CA SER A 121 -3.06 10.14 8.65
C SER A 121 -3.78 11.02 9.66
N GLU A 122 -5.10 10.96 9.73
CA GLU A 122 -5.94 11.72 10.64
C GLU A 122 -5.76 11.25 12.08
N ALA A 123 -5.69 9.94 12.29
CA ALA A 123 -5.40 9.36 13.60
C ALA A 123 -4.00 9.76 14.09
N LEU A 124 -3.00 9.72 13.20
CA LEU A 124 -1.66 10.15 13.55
C LEU A 124 -1.60 11.66 13.87
N TRP A 125 -2.31 12.49 13.11
CA TRP A 125 -2.37 13.92 13.40
C TRP A 125 -2.91 14.22 14.80
N ALA A 126 -3.94 13.49 15.26
CA ALA A 126 -4.49 13.65 16.61
C ALA A 126 -3.42 13.43 17.70
N VAL A 127 -2.45 12.55 17.47
CA VAL A 127 -1.31 12.31 18.36
C VAL A 127 -0.24 13.39 18.19
N LEU A 128 0.16 13.71 16.94
CA LEU A 128 1.26 14.64 16.68
C LEU A 128 1.01 16.05 17.22
N ARG A 129 -0.23 16.55 17.14
CA ARG A 129 -0.61 17.88 17.64
C ARG A 129 -0.49 18.03 19.16
N THR A 130 -0.39 16.93 19.91
CA THR A 130 -0.25 16.95 21.38
C THR A 130 1.18 16.79 21.86
N LEU A 131 2.12 16.57 20.92
CA LEU A 131 3.53 16.38 21.28
C LEU A 131 4.14 17.62 21.91
N GLN A 132 4.92 17.42 22.97
CA GLN A 132 5.71 18.47 23.64
C GLN A 132 7.18 18.07 23.72
N PRO A 133 8.10 18.86 23.22
CA PRO A 133 7.86 20.03 22.35
C PRO A 133 7.31 19.60 20.99
N PRO A 134 6.55 20.47 20.29
CA PRO A 134 6.07 20.20 18.95
C PRO A 134 7.27 20.07 17.99
N PRO A 135 7.21 19.17 16.98
CA PRO A 135 8.28 19.03 16.00
C PRO A 135 8.34 20.27 15.10
N ARG A 136 9.52 20.86 14.95
CA ARG A 136 9.75 22.04 14.11
C ARG A 136 10.23 21.67 12.71
N ARG A 137 11.06 20.63 12.58
CA ARG A 137 11.56 20.12 11.29
C ARG A 137 11.15 18.67 11.13
N VAL A 138 10.30 18.42 10.14
CA VAL A 138 9.68 17.11 9.90
C VAL A 138 10.09 16.58 8.53
N LEU A 139 10.57 15.35 8.48
CA LEU A 139 10.81 14.60 7.24
C LEU A 139 9.70 13.58 7.04
N ILE A 140 8.89 13.73 5.99
CA ILE A 140 7.86 12.76 5.59
C ILE A 140 8.45 11.82 4.54
N LEU A 141 8.52 10.52 4.88
CA LEU A 141 9.01 9.46 4.00
C LEU A 141 7.83 8.71 3.40
N ARG A 142 7.70 8.77 2.07
CA ARG A 142 6.49 8.32 1.36
C ARG A 142 6.77 7.82 -0.06
N ALA A 143 5.72 7.44 -0.78
CA ALA A 143 5.76 7.28 -2.24
C ALA A 143 5.88 8.63 -2.94
N ALA A 144 6.31 8.61 -4.21
CA ALA A 144 6.34 9.81 -5.06
C ALA A 144 4.95 10.47 -5.19
N GLN A 145 3.88 9.68 -5.25
CA GLN A 145 2.50 10.16 -5.23
C GLN A 145 1.83 9.84 -3.90
N GLY A 146 0.81 10.64 -3.53
CA GLY A 146 -0.02 10.41 -2.37
C GLY A 146 -0.59 11.71 -1.78
N ARG A 147 -1.35 11.60 -0.70
CA ARG A 147 -2.04 12.73 -0.05
C ARG A 147 -1.06 13.68 0.63
N GLU A 148 -1.22 14.98 0.42
CA GLU A 148 -0.42 16.03 1.08
C GLU A 148 -1.00 16.46 2.43
N TRP A 149 -2.21 16.05 2.74
CA TRP A 149 -3.02 16.52 3.88
C TRP A 149 -2.24 16.57 5.21
N LEU A 150 -1.49 15.52 5.55
CA LEU A 150 -0.73 15.50 6.82
C LEU A 150 0.42 16.50 6.82
N GLY A 151 1.09 16.67 5.67
CA GLY A 151 2.12 17.68 5.50
C GLY A 151 1.58 19.11 5.63
N GLU A 152 0.39 19.37 5.10
CA GLU A 152 -0.32 20.64 5.21
C GLU A 152 -0.66 20.94 6.68
N ARG A 153 -1.23 19.96 7.41
CA ARG A 153 -1.55 20.13 8.84
C ARG A 153 -0.31 20.43 9.70
N LEU A 154 0.81 19.77 9.40
CA LEU A 154 2.08 20.04 10.09
C LEU A 154 2.59 21.46 9.80
N ARG A 155 2.53 21.94 8.56
CA ARG A 155 2.93 23.29 8.18
C ARG A 155 2.04 24.35 8.84
N GLU A 156 0.72 24.15 8.84
CA GLU A 156 -0.24 25.02 9.53
C GLU A 156 0.03 25.09 11.03
N ASN A 157 0.61 24.03 11.61
CA ASN A 157 1.02 24.00 13.02
C ASN A 157 2.46 24.49 13.24
N GLY A 158 3.07 25.14 12.26
CA GLY A 158 4.36 25.82 12.37
C GLY A 158 5.59 24.95 12.11
N ALA A 159 5.44 23.73 11.56
CA ALA A 159 6.57 22.88 11.20
C ALA A 159 7.10 23.21 9.79
N GLU A 160 8.43 23.18 9.66
CA GLU A 160 9.09 23.06 8.35
C GLU A 160 9.01 21.60 7.90
N VAL A 161 8.28 21.34 6.81
CA VAL A 161 8.02 19.98 6.32
C VAL A 161 8.77 19.71 5.03
N HIS A 162 9.67 18.73 5.09
CA HIS A 162 10.35 18.15 3.95
C HIS A 162 9.67 16.81 3.57
N THR A 163 9.44 16.59 2.31
CA THR A 163 8.89 15.33 1.79
C THR A 163 9.94 14.62 0.97
N LEU A 164 10.22 13.35 1.30
CA LEU A 164 11.15 12.51 0.58
C LEU A 164 10.42 11.32 -0.05
N ALA A 165 10.45 11.24 -1.37
CA ALA A 165 9.98 10.08 -2.11
C ALA A 165 11.05 8.97 -2.04
N VAL A 166 10.84 8.01 -1.15
CA VAL A 166 11.77 6.88 -0.95
C VAL A 166 11.43 5.68 -1.81
N TYR A 167 10.25 5.67 -2.43
CA TYR A 167 9.81 4.66 -3.40
C TYR A 167 8.78 5.24 -4.36
N ARG A 168 8.53 4.52 -5.44
CA ARG A 168 7.42 4.78 -6.35
C ARG A 168 6.57 3.53 -6.55
N ARG A 169 5.31 3.73 -6.89
CA ARG A 169 4.40 2.69 -7.33
C ARG A 169 4.30 2.76 -8.84
N THR A 170 4.54 1.66 -9.51
CA THR A 170 4.37 1.53 -10.94
C THR A 170 3.27 0.50 -11.23
N THR A 171 2.50 0.74 -12.25
CA THR A 171 1.51 -0.22 -12.76
C THR A 171 2.17 -1.10 -13.82
N ARG A 172 1.76 -2.36 -13.91
CA ARG A 172 2.19 -3.25 -14.99
C ARG A 172 0.98 -3.68 -15.81
N ALA A 173 1.08 -3.50 -17.10
CA ALA A 173 0.04 -3.97 -18.00
C ALA A 173 -0.02 -5.49 -18.02
N TRP A 174 -1.22 -6.06 -17.90
CA TRP A 174 -1.44 -7.51 -17.95
C TRP A 174 -1.03 -8.12 -19.30
N THR A 175 -1.08 -7.34 -20.36
CA THR A 175 -0.57 -7.71 -21.69
C THR A 175 0.94 -7.94 -21.73
N HIS A 176 1.69 -7.45 -20.75
CA HIS A 176 3.14 -7.60 -20.64
C HIS A 176 3.57 -8.73 -19.70
N TYR A 177 2.64 -9.44 -19.08
CA TYR A 177 2.95 -10.66 -18.34
C TYR A 177 3.16 -11.82 -19.30
N ALA A 178 4.11 -12.71 -18.98
CA ALA A 178 4.39 -13.89 -19.79
C ALA A 178 3.17 -14.78 -20.01
N ASP A 179 2.23 -14.74 -19.08
CA ASP A 179 0.99 -15.51 -18.96
C ASP A 179 -0.26 -14.69 -19.33
N ALA A 180 -0.13 -13.68 -20.20
CA ALA A 180 -1.27 -12.89 -20.66
C ALA A 180 -2.40 -13.78 -21.25
N ALA A 181 -2.04 -14.87 -21.92
CA ALA A 181 -3.01 -15.86 -22.41
C ALA A 181 -3.76 -16.56 -21.27
N ASP A 182 -3.07 -16.88 -20.17
CA ASP A 182 -3.68 -17.50 -18.99
C ASP A 182 -4.61 -16.54 -18.26
N ILE A 183 -4.25 -15.24 -18.22
CA ILE A 183 -5.12 -14.19 -17.67
C ILE A 183 -6.42 -14.10 -18.48
N ALA A 184 -6.32 -14.05 -19.81
CA ALA A 184 -7.48 -14.03 -20.70
C ALA A 184 -8.31 -15.32 -20.55
N ALA A 185 -7.67 -16.48 -20.42
CA ALA A 185 -8.35 -17.76 -20.19
C ALA A 185 -9.09 -17.77 -18.84
N ALA A 186 -8.45 -17.24 -17.79
CA ALA A 186 -9.06 -17.12 -16.47
C ALA A 186 -10.32 -16.22 -16.50
N LEU A 187 -10.23 -15.07 -17.18
CA LEU A 187 -11.38 -14.16 -17.34
C LEU A 187 -12.50 -14.82 -18.11
N ARG A 188 -12.21 -15.55 -19.21
CA ARG A 188 -13.22 -16.33 -19.96
C ARG A 188 -13.88 -17.42 -19.12
N ALA A 189 -13.15 -17.99 -18.17
CA ALA A 189 -13.68 -18.99 -17.25
C ALA A 189 -14.46 -18.40 -16.05
N GLY A 190 -14.69 -17.07 -16.01
CA GLY A 190 -15.41 -16.40 -14.93
C GLY A 190 -14.56 -16.22 -13.67
N ALA A 191 -13.30 -15.82 -13.82
CA ALA A 191 -12.43 -15.58 -12.67
C ALA A 191 -12.99 -14.53 -11.71
N THR A 192 -12.70 -14.73 -10.44
CA THR A 192 -12.95 -13.73 -9.38
C THR A 192 -11.73 -12.85 -9.17
N ILE A 193 -11.90 -11.53 -9.11
CA ILE A 193 -10.81 -10.58 -8.95
C ILE A 193 -10.91 -9.91 -7.58
N VAL A 194 -9.85 -9.99 -6.77
CA VAL A 194 -9.76 -9.33 -5.47
C VAL A 194 -9.13 -7.96 -5.63
N VAL A 195 -9.86 -6.88 -5.27
CA VAL A 195 -9.49 -5.47 -5.43
C VAL A 195 -9.50 -4.77 -4.07
N THR A 196 -8.38 -4.18 -3.65
CA THR A 196 -8.19 -3.69 -2.27
C THR A 196 -8.14 -2.17 -2.12
N SER A 197 -8.16 -1.42 -3.21
CA SER A 197 -8.21 0.05 -3.19
C SER A 197 -8.86 0.62 -4.45
N SER A 198 -9.33 1.86 -4.38
CA SER A 198 -9.87 2.56 -5.55
C SER A 198 -8.83 2.76 -6.66
N GLU A 199 -7.57 2.97 -6.30
CA GLU A 199 -6.47 3.05 -7.26
C GLU A 199 -6.24 1.68 -7.96
N ALA A 200 -6.29 0.58 -7.19
CA ALA A 200 -6.19 -0.77 -7.77
C ALA A 200 -7.40 -1.09 -8.68
N ALA A 201 -8.59 -0.60 -8.36
CA ALA A 201 -9.76 -0.73 -9.21
C ALA A 201 -9.53 -0.09 -10.58
N ALA A 202 -9.02 1.14 -10.63
CA ALA A 202 -8.69 1.82 -11.89
C ALA A 202 -7.68 1.00 -12.72
N VAL A 203 -6.61 0.52 -12.08
CA VAL A 203 -5.57 -0.30 -12.75
C VAL A 203 -6.16 -1.61 -13.32
N VAL A 204 -7.06 -2.27 -12.57
CA VAL A 204 -7.74 -3.49 -13.05
C VAL A 204 -8.60 -3.18 -14.27
N LEU A 205 -9.37 -2.09 -14.23
CA LEU A 205 -10.22 -1.66 -15.35
C LEU A 205 -9.39 -1.38 -16.60
N ASP A 206 -8.32 -0.59 -16.46
CA ASP A 206 -7.41 -0.25 -17.58
C ASP A 206 -6.81 -1.53 -18.19
N ASN A 207 -6.39 -2.47 -17.36
CA ASN A 207 -5.84 -3.75 -17.79
C ASN A 207 -6.88 -4.63 -18.52
N MET A 208 -8.12 -4.64 -18.06
CA MET A 208 -9.20 -5.38 -18.75
C MET A 208 -9.51 -4.77 -20.11
N VAL A 209 -9.54 -3.44 -20.21
CA VAL A 209 -9.71 -2.73 -21.49
C VAL A 209 -8.55 -3.05 -22.44
N ALA A 210 -7.32 -2.99 -21.94
CA ALA A 210 -6.12 -3.28 -22.73
C ALA A 210 -6.10 -4.74 -23.27
N LEU A 211 -6.50 -5.72 -22.44
CA LEU A 211 -6.61 -7.11 -22.88
C LEU A 211 -7.66 -7.29 -23.97
N ARG A 212 -8.81 -6.63 -23.86
CA ARG A 212 -9.85 -6.66 -24.92
C ARG A 212 -9.32 -6.08 -26.22
N ALA A 213 -8.66 -4.92 -26.13
CA ALA A 213 -8.06 -4.27 -27.30
C ALA A 213 -6.93 -5.11 -27.96
N ALA A 214 -6.27 -5.97 -27.20
CA ALA A 214 -5.24 -6.89 -27.69
C ALA A 214 -5.82 -8.19 -28.30
N GLY A 215 -7.13 -8.27 -28.51
CA GLY A 215 -7.80 -9.41 -29.17
C GLY A 215 -8.24 -10.52 -28.22
N ALA A 216 -8.17 -10.30 -26.91
CA ALA A 216 -8.83 -11.17 -25.93
C ALA A 216 -10.32 -10.78 -25.86
N GLU A 217 -11.09 -11.15 -26.86
CA GLU A 217 -12.51 -10.80 -26.95
C GLU A 217 -13.37 -11.73 -26.10
N ASP A 218 -14.51 -11.21 -25.63
CA ASP A 218 -15.61 -11.86 -24.92
C ASP A 218 -15.26 -12.81 -23.76
N TRP A 219 -15.18 -12.23 -22.58
CA TRP A 219 -15.32 -12.95 -21.33
C TRP A 219 -16.57 -12.48 -20.58
N PRO A 220 -17.21 -13.39 -19.77
CA PRO A 220 -18.27 -12.98 -18.87
C PRO A 220 -17.77 -11.95 -17.87
N GLU A 221 -18.68 -11.15 -17.35
CA GLU A 221 -18.32 -10.20 -16.30
C GLU A 221 -17.74 -10.95 -15.08
N PRO A 222 -16.51 -10.60 -14.63
CA PRO A 222 -15.89 -11.24 -13.49
C PRO A 222 -16.59 -10.87 -12.19
N THR A 223 -16.62 -11.79 -11.24
CA THR A 223 -16.97 -11.47 -9.86
C THR A 223 -15.85 -10.63 -9.23
N LEU A 224 -16.20 -9.50 -8.64
CA LEU A 224 -15.25 -8.63 -7.97
C LEU A 224 -15.42 -8.70 -6.45
N ILE A 225 -14.30 -8.77 -5.72
CA ILE A 225 -14.28 -8.72 -4.26
C ILE A 225 -13.51 -7.46 -3.82
N ALA A 226 -14.23 -6.56 -3.17
CA ALA A 226 -13.68 -5.32 -2.61
C ALA A 226 -13.50 -5.45 -1.08
N THR A 227 -12.46 -4.81 -0.51
CA THR A 227 -12.24 -4.81 0.94
C THR A 227 -12.93 -3.68 1.69
N HIS A 228 -13.48 -2.71 0.96
CA HIS A 228 -14.10 -1.52 1.55
C HIS A 228 -15.32 -1.09 0.73
N PRO A 229 -16.43 -0.62 1.35
CA PRO A 229 -17.62 -0.16 0.65
C PRO A 229 -17.35 0.87 -0.45
N ARG A 230 -16.41 1.82 -0.22
CA ARG A 230 -16.01 2.81 -1.22
C ARG A 230 -15.39 2.19 -2.46
N VAL A 231 -14.57 1.14 -2.31
CA VAL A 231 -13.98 0.41 -3.44
C VAL A 231 -15.08 -0.32 -4.20
N ALA A 232 -16.02 -0.95 -3.48
CA ALA A 232 -17.17 -1.61 -4.09
C ALA A 232 -18.06 -0.63 -4.85
N ALA A 233 -18.31 0.56 -4.31
CA ALA A 233 -19.06 1.62 -5.00
C ALA A 233 -18.39 2.01 -6.32
N ASN A 234 -17.08 2.31 -6.30
CA ASN A 234 -16.32 2.67 -7.51
C ASN A 234 -16.40 1.58 -8.59
N LEU A 235 -16.37 0.30 -8.20
CA LEU A 235 -16.48 -0.81 -9.15
C LEU A 235 -17.88 -0.91 -9.75
N ARG A 236 -18.95 -0.71 -8.94
CA ARG A 236 -20.33 -0.67 -9.44
C ARG A 236 -20.57 0.52 -10.35
N ASP A 237 -20.05 1.69 -10.01
CA ASP A 237 -20.13 2.91 -10.83
C ASP A 237 -19.41 2.71 -12.18
N ALA A 238 -18.39 1.86 -12.21
CA ALA A 238 -17.72 1.44 -13.44
C ALA A 238 -18.48 0.38 -14.25
N GLY A 239 -19.66 -0.05 -13.79
CA GLY A 239 -20.58 -0.92 -14.50
C GLY A 239 -20.53 -2.39 -14.10
N PHE A 240 -19.79 -2.79 -13.05
CA PHE A 240 -19.76 -4.18 -12.59
C PHE A 240 -20.99 -4.51 -11.74
N ALA A 241 -21.76 -5.53 -12.14
CA ALA A 241 -22.96 -5.97 -11.43
C ALA A 241 -22.62 -6.83 -10.21
N THR A 242 -21.61 -7.71 -10.32
CA THR A 242 -21.26 -8.67 -9.27
C THR A 242 -20.07 -8.19 -8.45
N VAL A 243 -20.36 -7.40 -7.39
CA VAL A 243 -19.35 -6.86 -6.48
C VAL A 243 -19.68 -7.20 -5.03
N HIS A 244 -18.88 -8.07 -4.42
CA HIS A 244 -18.96 -8.42 -3.02
C HIS A 244 -18.04 -7.53 -2.18
N THR A 245 -18.44 -7.25 -0.93
CA THR A 245 -17.59 -6.52 0.03
C THR A 245 -17.19 -7.45 1.16
N LEU A 246 -15.89 -7.72 1.29
CA LEU A 246 -15.30 -8.50 2.37
C LEU A 246 -14.31 -7.64 3.16
N PRO A 247 -14.66 -7.19 4.37
CA PRO A 247 -13.77 -6.37 5.20
C PRO A 247 -12.47 -7.09 5.57
N THR A 248 -12.55 -8.42 5.69
CA THR A 248 -11.39 -9.29 5.96
C THR A 248 -11.24 -10.28 4.81
N LEU A 249 -10.03 -10.35 4.26
CA LEU A 249 -9.69 -11.29 3.19
C LEU A 249 -9.05 -12.55 3.78
N ASP A 250 -9.87 -13.52 4.13
CA ASP A 250 -9.42 -14.90 4.33
C ASP A 250 -9.79 -15.77 3.12
N ALA A 251 -9.08 -16.89 2.96
CA ALA A 251 -9.23 -17.74 1.77
C ALA A 251 -10.66 -18.34 1.64
N GLN A 252 -11.29 -18.69 2.77
CA GLN A 252 -12.62 -19.29 2.75
C GLN A 252 -13.68 -18.26 2.34
N ALA A 253 -13.65 -17.05 2.91
CA ALA A 253 -14.57 -15.97 2.56
C ALA A 253 -14.45 -15.60 1.07
N VAL A 254 -13.21 -15.50 0.55
CA VAL A 254 -12.96 -15.22 -0.88
C VAL A 254 -13.53 -16.32 -1.77
N LEU A 255 -13.31 -17.59 -1.44
CA LEU A 255 -13.83 -18.73 -2.21
C LEU A 255 -15.35 -18.85 -2.15
N GLN A 256 -15.98 -18.47 -1.05
CA GLN A 256 -17.44 -18.44 -0.93
C GLN A 256 -18.07 -17.33 -1.76
N ALA A 257 -17.47 -16.14 -1.74
CA ALA A 257 -17.96 -15.00 -2.50
C ALA A 257 -17.74 -15.14 -4.02
N GLY A 258 -16.78 -15.96 -4.44
CA GLY A 258 -16.46 -16.24 -5.84
C GLY A 258 -17.25 -17.42 -6.47
N ARG A 259 -18.24 -17.95 -5.77
CA ARG A 259 -19.13 -19.02 -6.28
C ARG A 259 -20.43 -18.46 -6.82
#